data_32e0b6957dab58c51546c45f213774ee
#
_entry.id   32e0b6957dab58c51546c45f213774ee
#
_cell.length_a   1.000
_cell.length_b   1.000
_cell.length_c   1.000
_cell.angle_alpha   90.00
_cell.angle_beta   90.00
_cell.angle_gamma   90.00
#
_symmetry.space_group_name_H-M   'P 1'
#
loop_
_entity.id
_entity.type
_entity.pdbx_description
1 polymer ?
#
loop_
_entity_poly.entity_id
_entity_poly.type
_entity_poly.pdbx_seq_one_letter_code
_entity_poly.pdbx_strand_id
1 'polypeptide(L)'
;MNKIKINIFSPGRFHVCDLARELDKNGFDVKFYSFVPARRAEKFGLPRRCSSSLLIPMVPFLALERVFFKRSTWAKRLSIKVQDWLSSVIMRKCDICIAMSGNYILTTKKAKRQGALVIIERGSKHIIEQKAILDSNPNNNNLSVPGFNYLRELESYQIADYIAIASQHVARSFYKHNYQKDKLFINPYGVDLSMFKPRPDVEKKYDVIMVGGWSFRKGCDLIVDALKDSELKFLHVGGIVDLEFPSLPNFNHVDAVDETQLVNYYNMAKIALLSSREEGLAMVQAQAIACNLPLVGSVDSGAEDLRDMVEYSEYITIIDKYTPECVKIAIECGLRKYEQLDDKLYAGSAIENLTWSAYGKRYSLFLKEMIESR
;
A
#
# COMPACT_ATOMS: atom_id res chain seq x y z
N MET A 1 -3.99 -0.81 -35.06
CA MET A 1 -2.82 -0.36 -34.25
C MET A 1 -2.38 -1.49 -33.36
N ASN A 2 -1.07 -1.78 -33.28
CA ASN A 2 -0.56 -2.77 -32.33
C ASN A 2 -0.79 -2.27 -30.89
N LYS A 3 -1.29 -3.16 -30.01
CA LYS A 3 -1.48 -2.81 -28.60
C LYS A 3 -0.12 -2.51 -27.95
N ILE A 4 -0.06 -1.47 -27.11
CA ILE A 4 1.11 -1.15 -26.28
C ILE A 4 1.35 -2.32 -25.32
N LYS A 5 2.58 -2.87 -25.33
CA LYS A 5 3.00 -4.02 -24.53
C LYS A 5 3.57 -3.56 -23.20
N ILE A 6 2.97 -4.01 -22.10
CA ILE A 6 3.38 -3.69 -20.74
C ILE A 6 3.84 -4.96 -20.02
N ASN A 7 5.04 -4.92 -19.46
CA ASN A 7 5.50 -5.91 -18.50
C ASN A 7 5.45 -5.32 -17.09
N ILE A 8 4.82 -6.04 -16.16
CA ILE A 8 4.72 -5.65 -14.73
C ILE A 8 5.40 -6.71 -13.89
N PHE A 9 6.31 -6.30 -13.00
CA PHE A 9 7.11 -7.19 -12.15
C PHE A 9 6.85 -6.94 -10.67
N SER A 10 6.45 -7.99 -9.95
CA SER A 10 6.18 -7.95 -8.52
C SER A 10 6.50 -9.29 -7.85
N PRO A 11 7.08 -9.31 -6.62
CA PRO A 11 7.28 -10.58 -5.91
C PRO A 11 5.98 -11.22 -5.44
N GLY A 12 4.89 -10.44 -5.29
CA GLY A 12 3.60 -10.90 -4.79
C GLY A 12 2.42 -10.22 -5.46
N ARG A 13 1.24 -10.32 -4.82
CA ARG A 13 0.02 -9.70 -5.32
C ARG A 13 0.18 -8.17 -5.37
N PHE A 14 0.43 -7.52 -4.28
CA PHE A 14 0.45 -6.06 -4.12
C PHE A 14 -0.59 -5.34 -5.02
N HIS A 15 -0.69 -4.02 -4.92
CA HIS A 15 -1.56 -3.17 -5.76
C HIS A 15 -1.29 -3.31 -7.27
N VAL A 16 -0.07 -3.70 -7.66
CA VAL A 16 0.30 -3.86 -9.09
C VAL A 16 -0.37 -5.06 -9.77
N CYS A 17 -0.94 -6.01 -9.03
CA CYS A 17 -1.82 -7.04 -9.60
C CYS A 17 -3.16 -6.42 -10.05
N ASP A 18 -3.72 -5.53 -9.23
CA ASP A 18 -4.92 -4.78 -9.57
C ASP A 18 -4.63 -3.80 -10.71
N LEU A 19 -3.46 -3.14 -10.72
CA LEU A 19 -2.98 -2.35 -11.85
C LEU A 19 -2.95 -3.17 -13.15
N ALA A 20 -2.38 -4.37 -13.11
CA ALA A 20 -2.29 -5.25 -14.28
C ALA A 20 -3.67 -5.57 -14.85
N ARG A 21 -4.64 -5.86 -13.97
CA ARG A 21 -6.03 -6.10 -14.32
C ARG A 21 -6.68 -4.88 -15.00
N GLU A 22 -6.53 -3.71 -14.40
CA GLU A 22 -7.16 -2.50 -14.91
C GLU A 22 -6.52 -2.03 -16.24
N LEU A 23 -5.20 -2.15 -16.39
CA LEU A 23 -4.53 -1.84 -17.66
C LEU A 23 -4.95 -2.80 -18.79
N ASP A 24 -5.12 -4.10 -18.49
CA ASP A 24 -5.68 -5.06 -19.48
C ASP A 24 -7.10 -4.68 -19.90
N LYS A 25 -7.97 -4.30 -18.95
CA LYS A 25 -9.33 -3.78 -19.25
C LYS A 25 -9.30 -2.50 -20.09
N ASN A 26 -8.29 -1.64 -19.90
CA ASN A 26 -8.11 -0.41 -20.67
C ASN A 26 -7.42 -0.63 -22.03
N GLY A 27 -7.24 -1.88 -22.46
CA GLY A 27 -6.86 -2.24 -23.82
C GLY A 27 -5.36 -2.43 -24.06
N PHE A 28 -4.50 -2.37 -23.03
CA PHE A 28 -3.07 -2.69 -23.13
C PHE A 28 -2.84 -4.20 -23.24
N ASP A 29 -1.70 -4.60 -23.83
CA ASP A 29 -1.21 -5.98 -23.81
C ASP A 29 -0.32 -6.20 -22.59
N VAL A 30 -0.90 -6.65 -21.49
CA VAL A 30 -0.25 -6.75 -20.18
C VAL A 30 0.33 -8.15 -19.95
N LYS A 31 1.55 -8.20 -19.36
CA LYS A 31 2.14 -9.42 -18.80
C LYS A 31 2.63 -9.16 -17.39
N PHE A 32 2.06 -9.87 -16.42
CA PHE A 32 2.35 -9.75 -14.99
C PHE A 32 3.23 -10.92 -14.56
N TYR A 33 4.47 -10.61 -14.16
CA TYR A 33 5.49 -11.56 -13.68
C TYR A 33 5.54 -11.53 -12.16
N SER A 34 5.18 -12.64 -11.51
CA SER A 34 5.12 -12.70 -10.04
C SER A 34 5.25 -14.12 -9.53
N PHE A 35 5.35 -14.30 -8.19
CA PHE A 35 5.22 -15.62 -7.55
C PHE A 35 3.76 -16.06 -7.38
N VAL A 36 2.80 -15.21 -7.70
CA VAL A 36 1.37 -15.54 -7.59
C VAL A 36 1.02 -16.57 -8.66
N PRO A 37 0.50 -17.75 -8.28
CA PRO A 37 0.00 -18.73 -9.26
C PRO A 37 -1.11 -18.12 -10.11
N ALA A 38 -1.13 -18.44 -11.41
CA ALA A 38 -2.12 -17.88 -12.36
C ALA A 38 -3.58 -18.11 -11.90
N ARG A 39 -3.89 -19.30 -11.32
CA ARG A 39 -5.21 -19.59 -10.75
C ARG A 39 -5.58 -18.67 -9.58
N ARG A 40 -4.59 -18.25 -8.79
CA ARG A 40 -4.81 -17.31 -7.68
C ARG A 40 -4.96 -15.88 -8.17
N ALA A 41 -4.18 -15.48 -9.17
CA ALA A 41 -4.31 -14.16 -9.81
C ALA A 41 -5.70 -13.99 -10.47
N GLU A 42 -6.25 -15.06 -11.05
CA GLU A 42 -7.59 -15.09 -11.64
C GLU A 42 -8.70 -14.83 -10.61
N LYS A 43 -8.55 -15.30 -9.36
CA LYS A 43 -9.48 -14.99 -8.26
C LYS A 43 -9.54 -13.49 -7.94
N PHE A 44 -8.49 -12.74 -8.27
CA PHE A 44 -8.43 -11.28 -8.15
C PHE A 44 -8.77 -10.56 -9.47
N GLY A 45 -9.35 -11.28 -10.42
CA GLY A 45 -9.83 -10.74 -11.70
C GLY A 45 -8.76 -10.54 -12.76
N LEU A 46 -7.50 -10.95 -12.55
CA LEU A 46 -6.45 -10.88 -13.58
C LEU A 46 -6.57 -12.10 -14.52
N PRO A 47 -6.82 -11.92 -15.83
CA PRO A 47 -6.92 -13.03 -16.77
C PRO A 47 -5.63 -13.88 -16.80
N ARG A 48 -5.77 -15.21 -16.94
CA ARG A 48 -4.62 -16.14 -16.99
C ARG A 48 -3.61 -15.78 -18.08
N ARG A 49 -4.07 -15.28 -19.25
CA ARG A 49 -3.19 -14.86 -20.34
C ARG A 49 -2.22 -13.74 -19.93
N CYS A 50 -2.61 -12.89 -18.97
CA CYS A 50 -1.78 -11.83 -18.44
C CYS A 50 -0.76 -12.33 -17.42
N SER A 51 -1.00 -13.48 -16.76
CA SER A 51 -0.17 -13.98 -15.67
C SER A 51 1.03 -14.80 -16.18
N SER A 52 2.22 -14.55 -15.60
CA SER A 52 3.44 -15.34 -15.79
C SER A 52 4.03 -15.66 -14.42
N SER A 53 3.67 -16.84 -13.89
CA SER A 53 4.09 -17.21 -12.54
C SER A 53 5.53 -17.72 -12.52
N LEU A 54 6.35 -17.11 -11.67
CA LEU A 54 7.73 -17.50 -11.36
C LEU A 54 7.83 -18.40 -10.12
N LEU A 55 6.69 -18.85 -9.57
CA LEU A 55 6.67 -19.60 -8.32
C LEU A 55 7.52 -20.87 -8.40
N ILE A 56 7.29 -21.72 -9.43
CA ILE A 56 7.96 -23.03 -9.53
C ILE A 56 9.49 -22.89 -9.48
N PRO A 57 10.16 -22.11 -10.35
CA PRO A 57 11.61 -21.97 -10.30
C PRO A 57 12.11 -21.26 -9.03
N MET A 58 11.26 -20.53 -8.32
CA MET A 58 11.63 -19.84 -7.09
C MET A 58 11.40 -20.65 -5.81
N VAL A 59 10.66 -21.77 -5.86
CA VAL A 59 10.38 -22.61 -4.68
C VAL A 59 11.63 -22.97 -3.87
N PRO A 60 12.77 -23.42 -4.45
CA PRO A 60 13.96 -23.75 -3.67
C PRO A 60 14.51 -22.56 -2.86
N PHE A 61 14.50 -21.36 -3.46
CA PHE A 61 15.01 -20.14 -2.83
C PHE A 61 14.07 -19.61 -1.76
N LEU A 62 12.75 -19.69 -1.98
CA LEU A 62 11.73 -19.33 -0.99
C LEU A 62 11.74 -20.31 0.20
N ALA A 63 11.96 -21.60 -0.05
CA ALA A 63 12.14 -22.59 1.00
C ALA A 63 13.41 -22.31 1.81
N LEU A 64 14.52 -21.98 1.15
CA LEU A 64 15.77 -21.59 1.80
C LEU A 64 15.57 -20.35 2.70
N GLU A 65 14.86 -19.33 2.21
CA GLU A 65 14.49 -18.17 3.03
C GLU A 65 13.73 -18.59 4.29
N ARG A 66 12.73 -19.47 4.14
CA ARG A 66 11.89 -19.92 5.26
C ARG A 66 12.67 -20.68 6.32
N VAL A 67 13.59 -21.54 5.91
CA VAL A 67 14.43 -22.34 6.80
C VAL A 67 15.43 -21.47 7.57
N PHE A 68 16.03 -20.49 6.89
CA PHE A 68 17.10 -19.63 7.46
C PHE A 68 16.62 -18.25 7.91
N PHE A 69 15.30 -17.96 7.82
CA PHE A 69 14.70 -16.65 8.07
C PHE A 69 15.11 -15.99 9.40
N LYS A 70 15.31 -16.79 10.47
CA LYS A 70 15.71 -16.26 11.78
C LYS A 70 17.21 -15.99 11.94
N ARG A 71 18.08 -16.39 10.99
CA ARG A 71 19.54 -16.39 11.16
C ARG A 71 20.37 -15.73 10.04
N SER A 72 19.80 -15.47 8.85
CA SER A 72 20.66 -15.05 7.73
C SER A 72 19.98 -14.14 6.72
N THR A 73 20.52 -12.93 6.57
CA THR A 73 20.15 -11.96 5.52
C THR A 73 20.60 -12.42 4.12
N TRP A 74 21.54 -13.38 4.01
CA TRP A 74 22.09 -13.81 2.72
C TRP A 74 21.07 -14.59 1.89
N ALA A 75 20.23 -15.44 2.50
CA ALA A 75 19.20 -16.21 1.78
C ALA A 75 18.20 -15.27 1.09
N LYS A 76 17.74 -14.24 1.80
CA LYS A 76 16.85 -13.20 1.23
C LYS A 76 17.54 -12.41 0.09
N ARG A 77 18.83 -12.07 0.27
CA ARG A 77 19.61 -11.40 -0.80
C ARG A 77 19.76 -12.28 -2.03
N LEU A 78 20.01 -13.57 -1.84
CA LEU A 78 20.12 -14.55 -2.93
C LEU A 78 18.79 -14.67 -3.67
N SER A 79 17.68 -14.83 -2.96
CA SER A 79 16.34 -14.93 -3.53
C SER A 79 16.01 -13.70 -4.38
N ILE A 80 16.26 -12.47 -3.88
CA ILE A 80 16.04 -11.24 -4.65
C ILE A 80 16.91 -11.20 -5.91
N LYS A 81 18.19 -11.61 -5.84
CA LYS A 81 19.08 -11.63 -7.02
C LYS A 81 18.63 -12.66 -8.05
N VAL A 82 18.24 -13.88 -7.61
CA VAL A 82 17.76 -14.94 -8.51
C VAL A 82 16.44 -14.54 -9.16
N GLN A 83 15.52 -13.97 -8.39
CA GLN A 83 14.26 -13.44 -8.91
C GLN A 83 14.49 -12.40 -10.01
N ASP A 84 15.37 -11.43 -9.78
CA ASP A 84 15.69 -10.37 -10.73
C ASP A 84 16.35 -10.93 -11.99
N TRP A 85 17.33 -11.84 -11.83
CA TRP A 85 17.99 -12.52 -12.93
C TRP A 85 16.98 -13.32 -13.77
N LEU A 86 16.17 -14.17 -13.13
CA LEU A 86 15.16 -14.99 -13.81
C LEU A 86 14.16 -14.12 -14.57
N SER A 87 13.65 -13.05 -13.93
CA SER A 87 12.75 -12.09 -14.57
C SER A 87 13.39 -11.45 -15.79
N SER A 88 14.66 -11.08 -15.70
CA SER A 88 15.40 -10.51 -16.82
C SER A 88 15.58 -11.49 -17.98
N VAL A 89 15.71 -12.79 -17.71
CA VAL A 89 15.87 -13.83 -18.75
C VAL A 89 14.56 -14.06 -19.50
N ILE A 90 13.46 -14.24 -18.76
CA ILE A 90 12.17 -14.69 -19.35
C ILE A 90 11.29 -13.55 -19.84
N MET A 91 11.60 -12.28 -19.51
CA MET A 91 10.79 -11.15 -19.95
C MET A 91 10.67 -11.06 -21.47
N ARG A 92 9.48 -10.83 -21.97
CA ARG A 92 9.26 -10.47 -23.37
C ARG A 92 9.70 -9.01 -23.62
N LYS A 93 10.01 -8.66 -24.88
CA LYS A 93 10.17 -7.26 -25.29
C LYS A 93 8.88 -6.49 -25.04
N CYS A 94 8.96 -5.28 -24.49
CA CYS A 94 7.82 -4.45 -24.16
C CYS A 94 8.11 -2.97 -24.45
N ASP A 95 7.04 -2.19 -24.54
CA ASP A 95 7.10 -0.74 -24.70
C ASP A 95 7.23 -0.06 -23.34
N ILE A 96 6.64 -0.65 -22.29
CA ILE A 96 6.63 -0.15 -20.92
C ILE A 96 7.01 -1.28 -19.95
N CYS A 97 7.91 -0.99 -19.03
CA CYS A 97 8.31 -1.88 -17.94
C CYS A 97 7.96 -1.21 -16.60
N ILE A 98 7.02 -1.80 -15.86
CA ILE A 98 6.63 -1.38 -14.51
C ILE A 98 7.20 -2.39 -13.52
N ALA A 99 7.91 -1.95 -12.49
CA ALA A 99 8.53 -2.84 -11.53
C ALA A 99 8.49 -2.29 -10.09
N MET A 100 8.26 -3.19 -9.13
CA MET A 100 8.37 -2.84 -7.70
C MET A 100 9.81 -2.42 -7.38
N SER A 101 9.95 -1.31 -6.67
CA SER A 101 11.23 -0.70 -6.33
C SER A 101 12.18 -1.66 -5.62
N GLY A 102 13.49 -1.50 -5.84
CA GLY A 102 14.55 -2.29 -5.20
C GLY A 102 14.66 -3.76 -5.60
N ASN A 103 13.66 -4.35 -6.26
CA ASN A 103 13.62 -5.79 -6.54
C ASN A 103 14.14 -6.19 -7.93
N TYR A 104 14.03 -5.33 -8.95
CA TYR A 104 14.17 -5.69 -10.36
C TYR A 104 15.20 -4.84 -11.12
N ILE A 105 16.43 -4.73 -10.60
CA ILE A 105 17.50 -3.89 -11.17
C ILE A 105 17.98 -4.40 -12.54
N LEU A 106 18.29 -5.70 -12.64
CA LEU A 106 18.74 -6.30 -13.92
C LEU A 106 17.64 -6.26 -14.97
N THR A 107 16.42 -6.55 -14.53
CA THR A 107 15.22 -6.56 -15.36
C THR A 107 14.94 -5.18 -15.96
N THR A 108 14.93 -4.14 -15.12
CA THR A 108 14.66 -2.76 -15.55
C THR A 108 15.79 -2.20 -16.43
N LYS A 109 17.06 -2.50 -16.11
CA LYS A 109 18.19 -2.15 -16.98
C LYS A 109 18.10 -2.81 -18.36
N LYS A 110 17.67 -4.09 -18.42
CA LYS A 110 17.45 -4.77 -19.70
C LYS A 110 16.31 -4.13 -20.48
N ALA A 111 15.16 -3.87 -19.83
CA ALA A 111 14.02 -3.21 -20.46
C ALA A 111 14.41 -1.84 -21.05
N LYS A 112 15.13 -1.02 -20.28
CA LYS A 112 15.62 0.30 -20.72
C LYS A 112 16.55 0.20 -21.94
N ARG A 113 17.48 -0.75 -21.93
CA ARG A 113 18.35 -1.01 -23.09
C ARG A 113 17.59 -1.47 -24.33
N GLN A 114 16.42 -2.06 -24.18
CA GLN A 114 15.53 -2.46 -25.27
C GLN A 114 14.60 -1.34 -25.75
N GLY A 115 14.72 -0.12 -25.18
CA GLY A 115 13.94 1.06 -25.52
C GLY A 115 12.61 1.18 -24.76
N ALA A 116 12.36 0.35 -23.75
CA ALA A 116 11.15 0.46 -22.94
C ALA A 116 11.18 1.68 -22.02
N LEU A 117 10.00 2.29 -21.79
CA LEU A 117 9.78 3.24 -20.69
C LEU A 117 9.81 2.48 -19.36
N VAL A 118 10.64 2.89 -18.43
CA VAL A 118 10.79 2.23 -17.12
C VAL A 118 10.10 3.04 -16.04
N ILE A 119 9.10 2.44 -15.40
CA ILE A 119 8.37 3.02 -14.27
C ILE A 119 8.62 2.17 -13.03
N ILE A 120 9.04 2.82 -11.95
CA ILE A 120 9.25 2.16 -10.66
C ILE A 120 8.09 2.46 -9.72
N GLU A 121 7.43 1.42 -9.23
CA GLU A 121 6.38 1.50 -8.22
C GLU A 121 6.99 1.58 -6.83
N ARG A 122 6.77 2.71 -6.15
CA ARG A 122 7.26 2.93 -4.78
C ARG A 122 6.08 3.10 -3.82
N GLY A 123 5.85 2.11 -2.99
CA GLY A 123 4.75 2.06 -2.04
C GLY A 123 5.03 2.69 -0.66
N SER A 124 6.07 3.54 -0.54
CA SER A 124 6.54 4.11 0.72
C SER A 124 7.26 5.43 0.46
N LYS A 125 7.62 6.20 1.51
CA LYS A 125 8.47 7.40 1.39
C LYS A 125 9.81 7.07 0.70
N HIS A 126 10.53 8.10 0.26
CA HIS A 126 11.90 7.94 -0.21
C HIS A 126 12.72 7.12 0.79
N ILE A 127 13.55 6.20 0.31
CA ILE A 127 14.21 5.19 1.17
C ILE A 127 15.04 5.80 2.30
N ILE A 128 15.61 6.98 2.11
CA ILE A 128 16.37 7.71 3.14
C ILE A 128 15.43 8.13 4.28
N GLU A 129 14.27 8.73 3.96
CA GLU A 129 13.28 9.16 4.94
C GLU A 129 12.67 7.95 5.67
N GLN A 130 12.30 6.90 4.91
CA GLN A 130 11.79 5.66 5.51
C GLN A 130 12.79 5.05 6.48
N LYS A 131 14.07 4.97 6.07
CA LYS A 131 15.13 4.44 6.95
C LYS A 131 15.28 5.26 8.21
N ALA A 132 15.30 6.59 8.11
CA ALA A 132 15.42 7.48 9.27
C ALA A 132 14.27 7.28 10.27
N ILE A 133 13.02 7.12 9.78
CA ILE A 133 11.86 6.85 10.63
C ILE A 133 11.97 5.49 11.32
N LEU A 134 12.37 4.45 10.58
CA LEU A 134 12.52 3.11 11.16
C LEU A 134 13.67 3.04 12.16
N ASP A 135 14.77 3.76 11.92
CA ASP A 135 15.92 3.83 12.83
C ASP A 135 15.60 4.62 14.11
N SER A 136 14.61 5.52 14.10
CA SER A 136 14.17 6.28 15.28
C SER A 136 13.34 5.46 16.27
N ASN A 137 13.00 4.20 15.94
CA ASN A 137 12.29 3.31 16.86
C ASN A 137 13.17 3.02 18.09
N PRO A 138 12.77 3.41 19.31
CA PRO A 138 13.56 3.19 20.52
C PRO A 138 13.76 1.70 20.84
N ASN A 139 12.85 0.84 20.34
CA ASN A 139 12.90 -0.61 20.49
C ASN A 139 13.56 -1.29 19.28
N ASN A 140 14.51 -0.62 18.61
CA ASN A 140 15.08 -1.03 17.34
C ASN A 140 15.78 -2.41 17.40
N ASN A 141 14.98 -3.47 17.39
CA ASN A 141 15.43 -4.85 17.31
C ASN A 141 15.59 -5.30 15.84
N ASN A 142 16.51 -4.69 15.08
CA ASN A 142 16.86 -5.07 13.70
C ASN A 142 15.76 -4.82 12.63
N LEU A 143 14.85 -3.87 12.83
CA LEU A 143 13.82 -3.50 11.85
C LEU A 143 14.24 -2.41 10.86
N SER A 144 15.48 -1.90 10.98
CA SER A 144 16.08 -0.97 10.03
C SER A 144 16.13 -1.55 8.62
N VAL A 145 16.08 -0.68 7.63
CA VAL A 145 16.25 -1.08 6.22
C VAL A 145 17.64 -1.67 6.00
N PRO A 146 17.76 -2.95 5.60
CA PRO A 146 19.07 -3.56 5.34
C PRO A 146 19.84 -2.80 4.25
N GLY A 147 21.13 -2.59 4.44
CA GLY A 147 21.98 -1.83 3.49
C GLY A 147 21.88 -2.34 2.04
N PHE A 148 21.73 -3.66 1.85
CA PHE A 148 21.50 -4.24 0.51
C PHE A 148 20.21 -3.72 -0.14
N ASN A 149 19.10 -3.66 0.60
CA ASN A 149 17.84 -3.17 0.08
C ASN A 149 17.89 -1.66 -0.15
N TYR A 150 18.51 -0.91 0.78
CA TYR A 150 18.72 0.53 0.68
C TYR A 150 19.45 0.92 -0.61
N LEU A 151 20.58 0.26 -0.92
CA LEU A 151 21.34 0.55 -2.15
C LEU A 151 20.56 0.20 -3.42
N ARG A 152 19.81 -0.91 -3.40
CA ARG A 152 18.97 -1.30 -4.56
C ARG A 152 17.81 -0.34 -4.78
N GLU A 153 17.24 0.21 -3.71
CA GLU A 153 16.19 1.23 -3.84
C GLU A 153 16.76 2.48 -4.53
N LEU A 154 17.90 3.01 -4.07
CA LEU A 154 18.54 4.17 -4.69
C LEU A 154 18.91 3.90 -6.16
N GLU A 155 19.43 2.71 -6.45
CA GLU A 155 19.76 2.31 -7.82
C GLU A 155 18.50 2.24 -8.71
N SER A 156 17.37 1.73 -8.18
CA SER A 156 16.11 1.69 -8.92
C SER A 156 15.60 3.08 -9.31
N TYR A 157 15.75 4.06 -8.41
CA TYR A 157 15.36 5.46 -8.69
C TYR A 157 16.21 6.09 -9.83
N GLN A 158 17.50 5.74 -9.90
CA GLN A 158 18.38 6.24 -10.97
C GLN A 158 18.06 5.62 -12.34
N ILE A 159 17.56 4.38 -12.36
CA ILE A 159 17.21 3.68 -13.61
C ILE A 159 15.87 4.20 -14.14
N ALA A 160 14.94 4.56 -13.26
CA ALA A 160 13.57 4.95 -13.58
C ALA A 160 13.51 6.14 -14.56
N ASP A 161 12.61 6.10 -15.50
CA ASP A 161 12.17 7.28 -16.26
C ASP A 161 11.13 8.04 -15.43
N TYR A 162 10.25 7.28 -14.72
CA TYR A 162 9.26 7.79 -13.77
C TYR A 162 9.20 6.91 -12.52
N ILE A 163 8.87 7.52 -11.38
CA ILE A 163 8.51 6.81 -10.16
C ILE A 163 7.02 7.05 -9.88
N ALA A 164 6.25 5.96 -9.85
CA ALA A 164 4.86 6.00 -9.44
C ALA A 164 4.77 5.85 -7.91
N ILE A 165 4.05 6.77 -7.30
CA ILE A 165 3.84 6.89 -5.85
C ILE A 165 2.37 7.13 -5.55
N ALA A 166 1.95 6.86 -4.32
CA ALA A 166 0.53 6.85 -4.01
C ALA A 166 0.01 8.13 -3.35
N SER A 167 0.88 9.09 -2.98
CA SER A 167 0.45 10.25 -2.18
C SER A 167 1.40 11.44 -2.27
N GLN A 168 0.87 12.63 -1.96
CA GLN A 168 1.62 13.88 -1.94
C GLN A 168 2.71 13.92 -0.85
N HIS A 169 2.44 13.33 0.34
CA HIS A 169 3.46 13.29 1.39
C HIS A 169 4.67 12.41 0.99
N VAL A 170 4.43 11.35 0.21
CA VAL A 170 5.52 10.58 -0.40
C VAL A 170 6.28 11.44 -1.40
N ALA A 171 5.60 12.19 -2.27
CA ALA A 171 6.25 13.11 -3.20
C ALA A 171 7.13 14.13 -2.46
N ARG A 172 6.62 14.73 -1.38
CA ARG A 172 7.41 15.64 -0.52
C ARG A 172 8.71 15.00 -0.02
N SER A 173 8.70 13.69 0.28
CA SER A 173 9.90 12.97 0.71
C SER A 173 10.94 12.84 -0.42
N PHE A 174 10.51 12.70 -1.66
CA PHE A 174 11.40 12.69 -2.83
C PHE A 174 11.97 14.09 -3.14
N TYR A 175 11.15 15.14 -3.03
CA TYR A 175 11.60 16.53 -3.26
C TYR A 175 12.70 16.96 -2.27
N LYS A 176 12.66 16.50 -1.02
CA LYS A 176 13.73 16.72 -0.02
C LYS A 176 15.08 16.17 -0.48
N HIS A 177 15.07 15.16 -1.36
CA HIS A 177 16.27 14.53 -1.93
C HIS A 177 16.51 14.95 -3.38
N ASN A 178 16.06 16.16 -3.76
CA ASN A 178 16.27 16.79 -5.06
C ASN A 178 15.70 16.00 -6.26
N TYR A 179 14.68 15.17 -6.04
CA TYR A 179 14.03 14.48 -7.13
C TYR A 179 13.10 15.42 -7.90
N GLN A 180 13.14 15.37 -9.23
CA GLN A 180 12.38 16.26 -10.11
C GLN A 180 10.89 15.93 -10.06
N LYS A 181 10.03 16.98 -10.00
CA LYS A 181 8.57 16.82 -9.89
C LYS A 181 7.96 16.11 -11.09
N ASP A 182 8.43 16.43 -12.29
CA ASP A 182 7.98 15.87 -13.57
C ASP A 182 8.30 14.38 -13.75
N LYS A 183 9.17 13.83 -12.91
CA LYS A 183 9.50 12.40 -12.88
C LYS A 183 8.70 11.60 -11.84
N LEU A 184 7.83 12.25 -11.10
CA LEU A 184 6.93 11.58 -10.15
C LEU A 184 5.51 11.52 -10.72
N PHE A 185 4.96 10.33 -10.75
CA PHE A 185 3.55 10.09 -11.06
C PHE A 185 2.80 9.75 -9.77
N ILE A 186 1.93 10.67 -9.32
CA ILE A 186 1.15 10.50 -8.09
C ILE A 186 -0.20 9.89 -8.47
N ASN A 187 -0.47 8.69 -7.96
CA ASN A 187 -1.71 7.99 -8.24
C ASN A 187 -2.18 7.20 -7.00
N PRO A 188 -3.10 7.73 -6.20
CA PRO A 188 -3.66 7.07 -5.03
C PRO A 188 -4.31 5.73 -5.40
N TYR A 189 -4.12 4.72 -4.54
CA TYR A 189 -4.63 3.36 -4.75
C TYR A 189 -6.15 3.29 -4.73
N GLY A 190 -6.67 2.19 -5.29
CA GLY A 190 -8.10 1.92 -5.30
C GLY A 190 -8.56 0.99 -4.18
N VAL A 191 -9.88 0.88 -4.05
CA VAL A 191 -10.59 -0.07 -3.19
C VAL A 191 -11.69 -0.78 -3.98
N ASP A 192 -12.08 -1.98 -3.56
CA ASP A 192 -13.20 -2.73 -4.12
C ASP A 192 -14.51 -2.35 -3.39
N LEU A 193 -15.29 -1.45 -3.99
CA LEU A 193 -16.58 -0.99 -3.45
C LEU A 193 -17.67 -2.09 -3.48
N SER A 194 -17.49 -3.15 -4.23
CA SER A 194 -18.44 -4.28 -4.19
C SER A 194 -18.30 -5.10 -2.90
N MET A 195 -17.08 -5.16 -2.37
CA MET A 195 -16.74 -5.86 -1.14
C MET A 195 -16.86 -4.96 0.08
N PHE A 196 -16.15 -3.81 0.07
CA PHE A 196 -16.16 -2.85 1.17
C PHE A 196 -17.33 -1.88 1.01
N LYS A 197 -18.34 -2.03 1.84
CA LYS A 197 -19.57 -1.23 1.86
C LYS A 197 -20.21 -1.22 3.23
N PRO A 198 -21.04 -0.24 3.52
CA PRO A 198 -21.80 -0.19 4.77
C PRO A 198 -22.71 -1.42 4.94
N ARG A 199 -22.83 -1.87 6.18
CA ARG A 199 -23.75 -2.94 6.62
C ARG A 199 -24.56 -2.42 7.81
N PRO A 200 -25.67 -1.73 7.59
CA PRO A 200 -26.43 -1.06 8.65
C PRO A 200 -26.97 -2.01 9.71
N ASP A 201 -27.19 -3.30 9.36
CA ASP A 201 -27.66 -4.32 10.30
C ASP A 201 -26.59 -4.81 11.29
N VAL A 202 -25.32 -4.39 11.11
CA VAL A 202 -24.21 -4.79 11.99
C VAL A 202 -24.13 -3.83 13.18
N GLU A 203 -24.28 -4.38 14.39
CA GLU A 203 -24.15 -3.63 15.64
C GLU A 203 -22.74 -3.03 15.81
N LYS A 204 -22.65 -1.76 16.18
CA LYS A 204 -21.40 -1.10 16.55
C LYS A 204 -20.93 -1.53 17.93
N LYS A 205 -19.85 -2.30 17.98
CA LYS A 205 -19.25 -2.88 19.19
C LYS A 205 -18.01 -2.16 19.68
N TYR A 206 -17.35 -1.42 18.77
CA TYR A 206 -16.10 -0.73 19.02
C TYR A 206 -16.23 0.73 18.62
N ASP A 207 -15.59 1.60 19.41
CA ASP A 207 -15.53 3.03 19.09
C ASP A 207 -14.49 3.30 18.01
N VAL A 208 -13.33 2.63 18.10
CA VAL A 208 -12.18 2.85 17.22
C VAL A 208 -11.66 1.52 16.68
N ILE A 209 -11.40 1.45 15.37
CA ILE A 209 -10.71 0.33 14.74
C ILE A 209 -9.38 0.77 14.11
N MET A 210 -8.33 -0.01 14.32
CA MET A 210 -7.05 0.10 13.61
C MET A 210 -6.77 -1.21 12.89
N VAL A 211 -6.45 -1.12 11.60
CA VAL A 211 -6.16 -2.28 10.75
C VAL A 211 -4.72 -2.22 10.24
N GLY A 212 -3.98 -3.31 10.44
CA GLY A 212 -2.59 -3.45 9.97
C GLY A 212 -1.66 -4.04 11.02
N GLY A 213 -0.36 -4.07 10.73
CA GLY A 213 0.63 -4.60 11.68
C GLY A 213 0.78 -3.70 12.91
N TRP A 214 0.66 -4.27 14.11
CA TRP A 214 0.86 -3.57 15.37
C TRP A 214 2.33 -3.23 15.55
N SER A 215 2.68 -1.95 15.35
CA SER A 215 4.09 -1.54 15.27
C SER A 215 4.32 -0.07 15.60
N PHE A 216 5.57 0.27 15.95
CA PHE A 216 6.02 1.66 16.11
C PHE A 216 5.82 2.49 14.83
N ARG A 217 6.11 1.91 13.67
CA ARG A 217 5.87 2.55 12.37
C ARG A 217 4.42 3.00 12.18
N LYS A 218 3.50 2.19 12.67
CA LYS A 218 2.05 2.47 12.61
C LYS A 218 1.56 3.41 13.73
N GLY A 219 2.46 3.85 14.64
CA GLY A 219 2.10 4.72 15.76
C GLY A 219 1.26 4.05 16.84
N CYS A 220 1.38 2.70 16.98
CA CYS A 220 0.58 1.95 17.94
C CYS A 220 0.91 2.29 19.40
N ASP A 221 2.13 2.71 19.69
CA ASP A 221 2.53 3.28 20.99
C ASP A 221 1.72 4.54 21.33
N LEU A 222 1.49 5.43 20.37
CA LEU A 222 0.69 6.65 20.56
C LEU A 222 -0.79 6.31 20.83
N ILE A 223 -1.31 5.25 20.17
CA ILE A 223 -2.70 4.79 20.38
C ILE A 223 -2.86 4.28 21.81
N VAL A 224 -1.89 3.48 22.30
CA VAL A 224 -1.92 2.98 23.67
C VAL A 224 -1.95 4.14 24.66
N ASP A 225 -1.02 5.08 24.54
CA ASP A 225 -0.94 6.23 25.45
C ASP A 225 -2.15 7.16 25.37
N ALA A 226 -2.78 7.29 24.19
CA ALA A 226 -3.99 8.10 24.04
C ALA A 226 -5.24 7.46 24.65
N LEU A 227 -5.32 6.12 24.72
CA LEU A 227 -6.54 5.39 25.07
C LEU A 227 -6.46 4.55 26.36
N LYS A 228 -5.28 4.40 26.98
CA LYS A 228 -5.09 3.53 28.17
C LYS A 228 -5.99 3.87 29.35
N ASP A 229 -6.28 5.18 29.53
CA ASP A 229 -7.11 5.70 30.62
C ASP A 229 -8.52 6.11 30.13
N SER A 230 -8.96 5.54 29.00
CA SER A 230 -10.24 5.83 28.34
C SER A 230 -11.19 4.64 28.45
N GLU A 231 -12.50 4.92 28.44
CA GLU A 231 -13.55 3.89 28.35
C GLU A 231 -13.86 3.48 26.88
N LEU A 232 -13.24 4.15 25.89
CA LEU A 232 -13.44 3.87 24.47
C LEU A 232 -12.96 2.46 24.13
N LYS A 233 -13.82 1.69 23.50
CA LYS A 233 -13.52 0.32 23.05
C LYS A 233 -12.72 0.35 21.76
N PHE A 234 -11.46 -0.09 21.84
CA PHE A 234 -10.53 -0.16 20.74
C PHE A 234 -10.43 -1.58 20.17
N LEU A 235 -10.43 -1.70 18.84
CA LEU A 235 -10.20 -2.95 18.12
C LEU A 235 -8.96 -2.82 17.22
N HIS A 236 -8.01 -3.72 17.39
CA HIS A 236 -6.92 -3.97 16.44
C HIS A 236 -7.20 -5.22 15.61
N VAL A 237 -7.03 -5.12 14.29
CA VAL A 237 -7.11 -6.26 13.36
C VAL A 237 -5.82 -6.34 12.56
N GLY A 238 -4.99 -7.34 12.83
CA GLY A 238 -3.70 -7.52 12.13
C GLY A 238 -2.67 -8.28 12.96
N GLY A 239 -1.49 -8.52 12.38
CA GLY A 239 -0.41 -9.21 13.08
C GLY A 239 0.33 -8.29 14.07
N ILE A 240 0.89 -8.88 15.12
CA ILE A 240 1.82 -8.21 16.05
C ILE A 240 3.22 -8.21 15.44
N VAL A 241 3.89 -7.05 15.37
CA VAL A 241 5.16 -6.88 14.66
C VAL A 241 6.33 -6.58 15.60
N ASP A 242 6.37 -5.40 16.21
CA ASP A 242 7.52 -4.92 17.01
C ASP A 242 7.14 -4.26 18.35
N LEU A 243 5.85 -4.16 18.63
CA LEU A 243 5.32 -3.70 19.90
C LEU A 243 4.43 -4.79 20.50
N GLU A 244 4.49 -4.96 21.82
CA GLU A 244 3.54 -5.82 22.53
C GLU A 244 2.15 -5.21 22.51
N PHE A 245 1.13 -6.05 22.34
CA PHE A 245 -0.24 -5.60 22.43
C PHE A 245 -0.62 -5.43 23.91
N PRO A 246 -1.22 -4.29 24.32
CA PRO A 246 -1.48 -4.02 25.73
C PRO A 246 -2.56 -4.93 26.31
N SER A 247 -2.35 -5.37 27.56
CA SER A 247 -3.36 -6.12 28.31
C SER A 247 -4.26 -5.14 29.09
N LEU A 248 -5.13 -4.41 28.37
CA LEU A 248 -6.07 -3.45 28.91
C LEU A 248 -7.51 -3.85 28.56
N PRO A 249 -8.49 -3.65 29.45
CA PRO A 249 -9.87 -4.15 29.28
C PRO A 249 -10.61 -3.54 28.08
N ASN A 250 -10.23 -2.35 27.65
CA ASN A 250 -10.81 -1.65 26.52
C ASN A 250 -10.07 -1.93 25.19
N PHE A 251 -8.96 -2.68 25.19
CA PHE A 251 -8.22 -3.07 23.98
C PHE A 251 -8.55 -4.50 23.57
N ASN A 252 -8.99 -4.65 22.33
CA ASN A 252 -9.30 -5.96 21.73
C ASN A 252 -8.39 -6.20 20.52
N HIS A 253 -7.93 -7.44 20.36
CA HIS A 253 -7.06 -7.86 19.25
C HIS A 253 -7.65 -9.04 18.51
N VAL A 254 -7.54 -8.99 17.18
CA VAL A 254 -7.85 -10.06 16.25
C VAL A 254 -6.66 -10.19 15.28
N ASP A 255 -6.17 -11.40 15.08
CA ASP A 255 -5.13 -11.70 14.11
C ASP A 255 -5.54 -11.28 12.68
N ALA A 256 -4.56 -11.26 11.77
CA ALA A 256 -4.81 -10.90 10.38
C ALA A 256 -5.85 -11.83 9.74
N VAL A 257 -6.90 -11.24 9.19
CA VAL A 257 -8.00 -11.90 8.51
C VAL A 257 -8.00 -11.59 7.01
N ASP A 258 -8.77 -12.34 6.23
CA ASP A 258 -8.97 -12.01 4.83
C ASP A 258 -9.94 -10.81 4.63
N GLU A 259 -9.96 -10.27 3.40
CA GLU A 259 -10.76 -9.08 3.07
C GLU A 259 -12.27 -9.31 3.28
N THR A 260 -12.75 -10.55 3.12
CA THR A 260 -14.18 -10.88 3.27
C THR A 260 -14.64 -10.86 4.74
N GLN A 261 -13.73 -11.16 5.66
CA GLN A 261 -13.94 -11.04 7.09
C GLN A 261 -13.68 -9.61 7.59
N LEU A 262 -12.68 -8.95 7.02
CA LEU A 262 -12.27 -7.60 7.43
C LEU A 262 -13.40 -6.57 7.29
N VAL A 263 -14.22 -6.68 6.24
CA VAL A 263 -15.39 -5.81 6.06
C VAL A 263 -16.37 -5.87 7.23
N ASN A 264 -16.49 -7.01 7.93
CA ASN A 264 -17.36 -7.11 9.13
C ASN A 264 -16.79 -6.29 10.28
N TYR A 265 -15.46 -6.35 10.51
CA TYR A 265 -14.82 -5.60 11.57
C TYR A 265 -14.90 -4.08 11.36
N TYR A 266 -14.75 -3.61 10.11
CA TYR A 266 -15.03 -2.19 9.83
C TYR A 266 -16.44 -1.81 10.21
N ASN A 267 -17.44 -2.62 9.83
CA ASN A 267 -18.84 -2.32 10.14
C ASN A 267 -19.19 -2.41 11.64
N MET A 268 -18.38 -3.11 12.45
CA MET A 268 -18.53 -3.14 13.92
C MET A 268 -17.93 -1.92 14.63
N ALA A 269 -17.20 -1.04 13.94
CA ALA A 269 -16.56 0.12 14.55
C ALA A 269 -17.27 1.43 14.14
N LYS A 270 -17.10 2.48 14.97
CA LYS A 270 -17.62 3.82 14.69
C LYS A 270 -16.67 4.62 13.81
N ILE A 271 -15.37 4.62 14.11
CA ILE A 271 -14.34 5.33 13.33
C ILE A 271 -13.15 4.43 13.03
N ALA A 272 -12.40 4.77 11.97
CA ALA A 272 -11.12 4.13 11.65
C ALA A 272 -9.96 5.06 12.02
N LEU A 273 -8.91 4.50 12.65
CA LEU A 273 -7.71 5.22 13.08
C LEU A 273 -6.46 4.67 12.43
N LEU A 274 -5.60 5.56 11.93
CA LEU A 274 -4.26 5.23 11.45
C LEU A 274 -3.26 6.34 11.79
N SER A 275 -2.54 6.20 12.91
CA SER A 275 -1.55 7.16 13.42
C SER A 275 -0.13 6.93 12.88
N SER A 276 -0.01 6.37 11.67
CA SER A 276 1.26 5.94 11.08
C SER A 276 2.28 7.07 10.94
N ARG A 277 3.52 6.80 11.37
CA ARG A 277 4.69 7.66 11.13
C ARG A 277 5.23 7.54 9.71
N GLU A 278 4.91 6.43 9.05
CA GLU A 278 5.36 6.17 7.67
C GLU A 278 4.43 5.21 6.94
N GLU A 279 3.93 5.65 5.78
CA GLU A 279 3.17 4.90 4.78
C GLU A 279 3.44 5.46 3.38
N GLY A 280 3.00 4.70 2.35
CA GLY A 280 2.78 5.26 1.02
C GLY A 280 1.40 5.91 0.90
N LEU A 281 0.40 5.05 0.84
CA LEU A 281 -1.02 5.28 1.07
C LEU A 281 -1.56 3.98 1.64
N ALA A 282 -2.04 4.01 2.87
CA ALA A 282 -2.55 2.79 3.48
C ALA A 282 -3.94 2.46 2.90
N MET A 283 -4.03 1.38 2.13
CA MET A 283 -5.29 0.93 1.49
C MET A 283 -6.44 0.73 2.49
N VAL A 284 -6.12 0.38 3.73
CA VAL A 284 -7.09 0.20 4.82
C VAL A 284 -7.91 1.46 5.10
N GLN A 285 -7.40 2.65 4.76
CA GLN A 285 -8.14 3.91 4.90
C GLN A 285 -9.26 4.03 3.87
N ALA A 286 -8.97 3.73 2.60
CA ALA A 286 -10.00 3.71 1.56
C ALA A 286 -11.05 2.61 1.81
N GLN A 287 -10.65 1.47 2.39
CA GLN A 287 -11.56 0.41 2.81
C GLN A 287 -12.50 0.87 3.93
N ALA A 288 -11.98 1.60 4.92
CA ALA A 288 -12.77 2.16 6.01
C ALA A 288 -13.78 3.20 5.50
N ILE A 289 -13.34 4.13 4.64
CA ILE A 289 -14.22 5.11 3.99
C ILE A 289 -15.32 4.40 3.20
N ALA A 290 -14.98 3.38 2.42
CA ALA A 290 -15.95 2.59 1.66
C ALA A 290 -16.99 1.86 2.56
N CYS A 291 -16.63 1.59 3.82
CA CYS A 291 -17.56 1.08 4.85
C CYS A 291 -18.30 2.18 5.63
N ASN A 292 -18.28 3.42 5.17
CA ASN A 292 -18.92 4.59 5.78
C ASN A 292 -18.37 4.95 7.17
N LEU A 293 -17.07 4.75 7.43
CA LEU A 293 -16.42 5.16 8.67
C LEU A 293 -15.74 6.51 8.51
N PRO A 294 -15.96 7.48 9.41
CA PRO A 294 -15.06 8.61 9.54
C PRO A 294 -13.63 8.13 9.75
N LEU A 295 -12.70 8.78 9.05
CA LEU A 295 -11.29 8.42 9.09
C LEU A 295 -10.49 9.40 9.96
N VAL A 296 -9.69 8.86 10.86
CA VAL A 296 -8.66 9.60 11.59
C VAL A 296 -7.30 9.09 11.11
N GLY A 297 -6.59 9.90 10.34
CA GLY A 297 -5.31 9.53 9.75
C GLY A 297 -4.21 10.56 10.01
N SER A 298 -2.96 10.10 10.14
CA SER A 298 -1.82 11.02 10.26
C SER A 298 -1.44 11.68 8.92
N VAL A 299 -0.72 12.79 8.98
CA VAL A 299 -0.15 13.49 7.80
C VAL A 299 0.75 12.59 6.94
N ASP A 300 1.29 11.53 7.50
CA ASP A 300 2.19 10.59 6.84
C ASP A 300 1.53 9.24 6.48
N SER A 301 0.20 9.18 6.49
CA SER A 301 -0.58 8.00 6.15
C SER A 301 -1.21 8.03 4.75
N GLY A 302 -1.24 9.21 4.10
CA GLY A 302 -1.95 9.46 2.84
C GLY A 302 -3.41 9.88 3.04
N ALA A 303 -3.85 10.13 4.27
CA ALA A 303 -5.22 10.55 4.55
C ALA A 303 -5.56 11.92 3.92
N GLU A 304 -4.58 12.82 3.77
CA GLU A 304 -4.79 14.10 3.07
C GLU A 304 -5.17 13.90 1.61
N ASP A 305 -4.50 12.96 0.92
CA ASP A 305 -4.78 12.67 -0.50
C ASP A 305 -6.19 12.09 -0.70
N LEU A 306 -6.72 11.38 0.30
CA LEU A 306 -8.08 10.84 0.24
C LEU A 306 -9.15 11.92 0.36
N ARG A 307 -8.85 13.07 0.98
CA ARG A 307 -9.79 14.21 1.03
C ARG A 307 -10.15 14.72 -0.36
N ASP A 308 -9.17 14.75 -1.27
CA ASP A 308 -9.37 15.22 -2.64
C ASP A 308 -10.10 14.20 -3.53
N MET A 309 -10.33 12.99 -3.01
CA MET A 309 -10.93 11.88 -3.74
C MET A 309 -12.38 11.60 -3.34
N VAL A 310 -12.89 12.22 -2.28
CA VAL A 310 -14.24 12.02 -1.74
C VAL A 310 -15.00 13.34 -1.66
N GLU A 311 -16.32 13.30 -1.80
CA GLU A 311 -17.14 14.53 -1.73
C GLU A 311 -17.24 15.07 -0.31
N TYR A 312 -17.23 14.22 0.71
CA TYR A 312 -17.43 14.59 2.13
C TYR A 312 -16.11 14.51 2.91
N SER A 313 -15.14 15.33 2.51
CA SER A 313 -13.79 15.36 3.07
C SER A 313 -13.72 15.78 4.55
N GLU A 314 -14.76 16.47 5.06
CA GLU A 314 -14.90 16.89 6.46
C GLU A 314 -14.90 15.71 7.44
N TYR A 315 -15.30 14.51 7.00
CA TYR A 315 -15.25 13.29 7.82
C TYR A 315 -13.86 12.63 7.91
N ILE A 316 -12.87 13.22 7.24
CA ILE A 316 -11.46 12.84 7.38
C ILE A 316 -10.78 13.82 8.32
N THR A 317 -10.30 13.33 9.45
CA THR A 317 -9.55 14.10 10.46
C THR A 317 -8.07 13.80 10.34
N ILE A 318 -7.22 14.82 10.34
CA ILE A 318 -5.76 14.66 10.20
C ILE A 318 -5.09 14.87 11.56
N ILE A 319 -4.24 13.92 11.94
CA ILE A 319 -3.30 14.02 13.05
C ILE A 319 -2.04 14.70 12.53
N ASP A 320 -1.76 15.90 12.98
CA ASP A 320 -0.65 16.74 12.52
C ASP A 320 0.65 16.51 13.31
N LYS A 321 0.55 16.03 14.56
CA LYS A 321 1.70 15.76 15.46
C LYS A 321 1.61 14.38 16.08
N TYR A 322 2.78 13.76 16.23
CA TYR A 322 2.91 12.41 16.80
C TYR A 322 2.99 12.46 18.33
N THR A 323 1.95 12.97 18.99
CA THR A 323 1.79 12.94 20.43
C THR A 323 0.48 12.25 20.82
N PRO A 324 0.41 11.59 22.00
CA PRO A 324 -0.81 10.94 22.46
C PRO A 324 -1.99 11.91 22.57
N GLU A 325 -1.74 13.17 22.95
CA GLU A 325 -2.77 14.22 23.07
C GLU A 325 -3.38 14.55 21.72
N CYS A 326 -2.55 14.71 20.66
CA CYS A 326 -3.06 14.99 19.32
C CYS A 326 -3.86 13.79 18.76
N VAL A 327 -3.42 12.57 19.05
CA VAL A 327 -4.16 11.35 18.68
C VAL A 327 -5.51 11.32 19.39
N LYS A 328 -5.54 11.58 20.71
CA LYS A 328 -6.78 11.62 21.51
C LYS A 328 -7.76 12.66 20.99
N ILE A 329 -7.32 13.90 20.77
CA ILE A 329 -8.15 15.00 20.24
C ILE A 329 -8.73 14.62 18.87
N ALA A 330 -7.91 14.01 18.01
CA ALA A 330 -8.34 13.58 16.68
C ALA A 330 -9.39 12.44 16.74
N ILE A 331 -9.24 11.49 17.67
CA ILE A 331 -10.23 10.43 17.94
C ILE A 331 -11.56 11.05 18.39
N GLU A 332 -11.53 11.96 19.36
CA GLU A 332 -12.73 12.64 19.87
C GLU A 332 -13.43 13.44 18.75
N CYS A 333 -12.65 14.11 17.89
CA CYS A 333 -13.18 14.78 16.70
C CYS A 333 -13.85 13.79 15.73
N GLY A 334 -13.21 12.66 15.46
CA GLY A 334 -13.75 11.60 14.60
C GLY A 334 -15.06 11.03 15.13
N LEU A 335 -15.15 10.79 16.46
CA LEU A 335 -16.35 10.29 17.10
C LEU A 335 -17.51 11.30 17.03
N ARG A 336 -17.25 12.61 17.26
CA ARG A 336 -18.29 13.64 17.06
C ARG A 336 -18.79 13.69 15.61
N LYS A 337 -17.90 13.48 14.64
CA LYS A 337 -18.28 13.39 13.21
C LYS A 337 -19.14 12.15 12.94
N TYR A 338 -18.81 11.03 13.58
CA TYR A 338 -19.64 9.81 13.49
C TYR A 338 -21.08 10.04 13.97
N GLU A 339 -21.27 10.78 15.06
CA GLU A 339 -22.62 11.12 15.58
C GLU A 339 -23.44 11.99 14.60
N GLN A 340 -22.77 12.70 13.71
CA GLN A 340 -23.39 13.56 12.68
C GLN A 340 -23.50 12.86 11.32
N LEU A 341 -23.08 11.59 11.24
CA LEU A 341 -22.98 10.86 9.98
C LEU A 341 -24.38 10.50 9.46
N ASP A 342 -24.67 10.87 8.20
CA ASP A 342 -25.80 10.33 7.46
C ASP A 342 -25.41 8.93 6.91
N ASP A 343 -26.33 7.96 6.99
CA ASP A 343 -26.12 6.59 6.51
C ASP A 343 -25.78 6.49 5.01
N LYS A 344 -25.97 7.57 4.24
CA LYS A 344 -25.72 7.64 2.79
C LYS A 344 -24.45 8.37 2.41
N LEU A 345 -23.65 8.82 3.38
CA LEU A 345 -22.56 9.76 3.16
C LEU A 345 -21.56 9.31 2.07
N TYR A 346 -21.07 8.07 2.15
CA TYR A 346 -20.11 7.54 1.20
C TYR A 346 -20.76 6.50 0.26
N ALA A 347 -21.84 6.90 -0.42
CA ALA A 347 -22.52 6.04 -1.38
C ALA A 347 -22.35 6.54 -2.82
N GLY A 348 -22.23 5.61 -3.77
CA GLY A 348 -22.25 5.92 -5.19
C GLY A 348 -21.14 6.85 -5.67
N SER A 349 -21.48 7.99 -6.28
CA SER A 349 -20.55 8.93 -6.89
C SER A 349 -19.59 9.57 -5.90
N ALA A 350 -19.99 9.72 -4.63
CA ALA A 350 -19.17 10.36 -3.59
C ALA A 350 -17.80 9.73 -3.36
N ILE A 351 -17.64 8.44 -3.70
CA ILE A 351 -16.40 7.69 -3.54
C ILE A 351 -15.95 6.98 -4.83
N GLU A 352 -16.50 7.32 -5.98
CA GLU A 352 -16.16 6.66 -7.26
C GLU A 352 -14.67 6.78 -7.59
N ASN A 353 -14.04 7.89 -7.23
CA ASN A 353 -12.62 8.13 -7.44
C ASN A 353 -11.70 7.18 -6.65
N LEU A 354 -12.22 6.55 -5.57
CA LEU A 354 -11.51 5.55 -4.79
C LEU A 354 -11.47 4.17 -5.44
N THR A 355 -12.14 3.94 -6.59
CA THR A 355 -12.20 2.62 -7.21
C THR A 355 -10.89 2.22 -7.89
N TRP A 356 -10.63 0.90 -7.98
CA TRP A 356 -9.54 0.38 -8.81
C TRP A 356 -9.70 0.76 -10.28
N SER A 357 -10.95 0.90 -10.77
CA SER A 357 -11.22 1.38 -12.13
C SER A 357 -10.72 2.82 -12.34
N ALA A 358 -10.99 3.72 -11.40
CA ALA A 358 -10.49 5.10 -11.44
C ALA A 358 -8.95 5.15 -11.36
N TYR A 359 -8.33 4.35 -10.48
CA TYR A 359 -6.89 4.17 -10.40
C TYR A 359 -6.29 3.74 -11.74
N GLY A 360 -6.86 2.71 -12.37
CA GLY A 360 -6.42 2.20 -13.67
C GLY A 360 -6.63 3.20 -14.81
N LYS A 361 -7.71 3.98 -14.80
CA LYS A 361 -7.96 5.05 -15.79
C LYS A 361 -6.90 6.14 -15.70
N ARG A 362 -6.61 6.66 -14.49
CA ARG A 362 -5.55 7.66 -14.28
C ARG A 362 -4.18 7.15 -14.77
N TYR A 363 -3.84 5.92 -14.44
CA TYR A 363 -2.59 5.29 -14.90
C TYR A 363 -2.57 5.14 -16.42
N SER A 364 -3.66 4.71 -17.03
CA SER A 364 -3.78 4.53 -18.48
C SER A 364 -3.61 5.84 -19.26
N LEU A 365 -4.16 6.94 -18.76
CA LEU A 365 -3.99 8.28 -19.35
C LEU A 365 -2.52 8.70 -19.30
N PHE A 366 -1.90 8.60 -18.12
CA PHE A 366 -0.47 8.87 -17.96
C PHE A 366 0.40 8.08 -18.93
N LEU A 367 0.18 6.75 -19.08
CA LEU A 367 0.97 5.91 -19.98
C LEU A 367 0.82 6.31 -21.44
N LYS A 368 -0.39 6.66 -21.88
CA LYS A 368 -0.64 7.10 -23.27
C LYS A 368 0.09 8.41 -23.56
N GLU A 369 -0.02 9.40 -22.66
CA GLU A 369 0.67 10.68 -22.77
C GLU A 369 2.19 10.49 -22.86
N MET A 370 2.77 9.63 -22.03
CA MET A 370 4.21 9.37 -22.03
C MET A 370 4.70 8.64 -23.28
N ILE A 371 3.89 7.81 -23.91
CA ILE A 371 4.25 7.14 -25.17
C ILE A 371 4.10 8.09 -26.36
N GLU A 372 3.07 8.96 -26.37
CA GLU A 372 2.84 9.93 -27.45
C GLU A 372 3.90 11.04 -27.46
N SER A 373 4.52 11.34 -26.33
CA SER A 373 5.59 12.35 -26.19
C SER A 373 6.98 11.84 -26.55
N ARG A 374 7.15 10.55 -26.89
CA ARG A 374 8.41 9.92 -27.33
C ARG A 374 8.56 9.87 -28.84
#